data_9ee1ac108c734b264e9505aa3d7de9f3
#
_entry.id   9ee1ac108c734b264e9505aa3d7de9f3
#
_cell.length_a   1.000
_cell.length_b   1.000
_cell.length_c   1.000
_cell.angle_alpha   90.00
_cell.angle_beta   90.00
_cell.angle_gamma   90.00
#
_symmetry.space_group_name_H-M   'P 1'
#
loop_
_entity.id
_entity.type
_entity.pdbx_description
1 polymer ?
#
loop_
_entity_poly.entity_id
_entity_poly.type
_entity_poly.pdbx_seq_one_letter_code
_entity_poly.pdbx_strand_id
1 'polypeptide(L)'
;IKINFDDRLLRSDEKRDLLNLKEDIRQFYLNTNWDKEYSDLEIPLHIQLVFEGAATKGNVKTYICKALFSNGGELRYFDKGVQFYYSPGSSLYFDLVLFEPLSAFLAFYAHLILGGEIDTYDFRGGTTAYEIARDISLRGASSDYQKGWGSRISLVDDISKNSGLRSARLSYY
;
A
#
# COMPACT_ATOMS: atom_id res chain seq x y z
N ILE A 1 11.88 5.07 -6.00
CA ILE A 1 10.42 5.18 -5.83
C ILE A 1 9.89 6.18 -6.85
N LYS A 2 8.96 5.75 -7.67
CA LYS A 2 8.26 6.60 -8.64
C LYS A 2 6.80 6.73 -8.24
N ILE A 3 6.31 7.97 -8.10
CA ILE A 3 4.96 8.25 -7.66
C ILE A 3 4.31 9.20 -8.66
N ASN A 4 3.19 8.78 -9.23
CA ASN A 4 2.39 9.55 -10.17
C ASN A 4 0.97 9.73 -9.64
N PHE A 5 0.44 10.95 -9.79
CA PHE A 5 -0.94 11.26 -9.45
C PHE A 5 -1.71 11.65 -10.71
N ASP A 6 -2.90 11.11 -10.85
CA ASP A 6 -3.93 11.64 -11.74
C ASP A 6 -4.97 12.34 -10.86
N ASP A 7 -4.92 13.66 -10.85
CA ASP A 7 -5.75 14.52 -9.98
C ASP A 7 -6.76 15.36 -10.77
N ARG A 8 -7.00 15.00 -12.04
CA ARG A 8 -7.86 15.79 -12.93
C ARG A 8 -9.28 15.99 -12.42
N LEU A 9 -9.79 15.05 -11.62
CA LEU A 9 -11.13 15.12 -11.08
C LEU A 9 -11.23 15.90 -9.76
N LEU A 10 -10.10 16.38 -9.23
CA LEU A 10 -10.08 17.17 -8.01
C LEU A 10 -10.23 18.66 -8.32
N ARG A 11 -10.83 19.39 -7.37
CA ARG A 11 -10.91 20.85 -7.39
C ARG A 11 -9.55 21.46 -7.04
N SER A 12 -9.39 22.77 -7.35
CA SER A 12 -8.12 23.47 -7.10
C SER A 12 -7.72 23.51 -5.63
N ASP A 13 -8.67 23.67 -4.72
CA ASP A 13 -8.43 23.63 -3.28
C ASP A 13 -8.00 22.24 -2.81
N GLU A 14 -8.61 21.20 -3.35
CA GLU A 14 -8.26 19.80 -3.05
C GLU A 14 -6.85 19.46 -3.56
N LYS A 15 -6.50 19.89 -4.77
CA LYS A 15 -5.14 19.71 -5.31
C LYS A 15 -4.09 20.42 -4.45
N ARG A 16 -4.43 21.61 -3.92
CA ARG A 16 -3.55 22.38 -3.05
C ARG A 16 -3.28 21.64 -1.74
N ASP A 17 -4.29 21.03 -1.15
CA ASP A 17 -4.16 20.26 0.08
C ASP A 17 -3.26 19.02 -0.11
N LEU A 18 -3.13 18.53 -1.33
CA LEU A 18 -2.33 17.34 -1.67
C LEU A 18 -0.92 17.66 -2.19
N LEU A 19 -0.50 18.93 -2.20
CA LEU A 19 0.80 19.33 -2.78
C LEU A 19 1.99 18.55 -2.19
N ASN A 20 1.97 18.29 -0.89
CA ASN A 20 3.06 17.61 -0.20
C ASN A 20 2.89 16.09 -0.12
N LEU A 21 1.71 15.58 -0.48
CA LEU A 21 1.40 14.16 -0.31
C LEU A 21 2.39 13.24 -1.03
N LYS A 22 2.80 13.60 -2.24
CA LYS A 22 3.73 12.78 -3.02
C LYS A 22 5.07 12.60 -2.32
N GLU A 23 5.59 13.69 -1.76
CA GLU A 23 6.85 13.65 -1.00
C GLU A 23 6.68 12.95 0.34
N ASP A 24 5.56 13.15 1.01
CA ASP A 24 5.25 12.46 2.28
C ASP A 24 5.18 10.95 2.07
N ILE A 25 4.58 10.48 0.97
CA ILE A 25 4.57 9.06 0.61
C ILE A 25 5.99 8.56 0.36
N ARG A 26 6.81 9.32 -0.37
CA ARG A 26 8.21 8.93 -0.63
C ARG A 26 8.98 8.78 0.66
N GLN A 27 8.88 9.75 1.55
CA GLN A 27 9.57 9.72 2.85
C GLN A 27 9.05 8.59 3.73
N PHE A 28 7.75 8.32 3.70
CA PHE A 28 7.15 7.18 4.40
C PHE A 28 7.84 5.86 4.01
N TYR A 29 8.02 5.61 2.71
CA TYR A 29 8.67 4.39 2.26
C TYR A 29 10.16 4.34 2.55
N LEU A 30 10.86 5.47 2.43
CA LEU A 30 12.29 5.53 2.66
C LEU A 30 12.66 5.43 4.15
N ASN A 31 11.83 5.97 5.03
CA ASN A 31 12.12 6.05 6.47
C ASN A 31 11.56 4.87 7.27
N THR A 32 10.77 4.00 6.67
CA THR A 32 10.22 2.82 7.33
C THR A 32 11.16 1.64 7.15
N ASN A 33 11.49 0.97 8.24
CA ASN A 33 12.19 -0.32 8.18
C ASN A 33 11.15 -1.43 7.95
N TRP A 34 11.08 -1.92 6.71
CA TRP A 34 10.06 -2.87 6.27
C TRP A 34 10.35 -4.29 6.73
N ASP A 35 11.62 -4.66 6.79
CA ASP A 35 12.05 -5.98 7.26
C ASP A 35 13.49 -5.90 7.77
N LYS A 36 13.73 -6.42 8.96
CA LYS A 36 15.07 -6.36 9.60
C LYS A 36 16.06 -7.35 8.96
N GLU A 37 15.56 -8.48 8.52
CA GLU A 37 16.38 -9.54 7.94
C GLU A 37 16.80 -9.23 6.50
N TYR A 38 15.94 -8.52 5.76
CA TYR A 38 16.14 -8.15 4.36
C TYR A 38 16.33 -6.63 4.20
N SER A 39 16.95 -5.99 5.17
CA SER A 39 17.11 -4.53 5.21
C SER A 39 17.97 -3.94 4.08
N ASP A 40 18.79 -4.75 3.47
CA ASP A 40 19.67 -4.40 2.33
C ASP A 40 19.00 -4.64 0.97
N LEU A 41 17.80 -5.18 0.95
CA LEU A 41 17.08 -5.44 -0.30
C LEU A 41 16.52 -4.14 -0.90
N GLU A 42 17.03 -3.76 -2.05
CA GLU A 42 16.54 -2.60 -2.80
C GLU A 42 15.45 -3.01 -3.78
N ILE A 43 14.21 -2.61 -3.49
CA ILE A 43 13.06 -2.92 -4.33
C ILE A 43 12.59 -1.65 -5.03
N PRO A 44 12.55 -1.62 -6.38
CA PRO A 44 11.87 -0.54 -7.08
C PRO A 44 10.38 -0.52 -6.71
N LEU A 45 9.86 0.67 -6.46
CA LEU A 45 8.44 0.84 -6.16
C LEU A 45 7.86 1.93 -7.05
N HIS A 46 6.85 1.55 -7.83
CA HIS A 46 6.10 2.45 -8.70
C HIS A 46 4.66 2.52 -8.19
N ILE A 47 4.19 3.73 -7.94
CA ILE A 47 2.85 3.98 -7.42
C ILE A 47 2.15 4.95 -8.35
N GLN A 48 0.93 4.61 -8.73
CA GLN A 48 0.02 5.53 -9.40
C GLN A 48 -1.25 5.63 -8.59
N LEU A 49 -1.62 6.86 -8.21
CA LEU A 49 -2.89 7.15 -7.58
C LEU A 49 -3.77 7.93 -8.55
N VAL A 50 -4.97 7.41 -8.79
CA VAL A 50 -5.99 8.06 -9.61
C VAL A 50 -7.08 8.55 -8.67
N PHE A 51 -7.10 9.86 -8.42
CA PHE A 51 -8.09 10.48 -7.54
C PHE A 51 -9.43 10.56 -8.26
N GLU A 52 -10.47 10.04 -7.63
CA GLU A 52 -11.83 10.07 -8.15
C GLU A 52 -12.63 11.24 -7.59
N GLY A 53 -12.27 11.74 -6.42
CA GLY A 53 -12.93 12.84 -5.78
C GLY A 53 -12.55 12.97 -4.31
N ALA A 54 -13.17 13.95 -3.67
CA ALA A 54 -13.07 14.17 -2.24
C ALA A 54 -14.47 14.31 -1.65
N ALA A 55 -14.60 13.97 -0.37
CA ALA A 55 -15.84 14.09 0.38
C ALA A 55 -15.53 14.57 1.80
N THR A 56 -16.51 15.17 2.48
CA THR A 56 -16.38 15.53 3.87
C THR A 56 -17.07 14.48 4.73
N LYS A 57 -16.35 13.92 5.70
CA LYS A 57 -16.86 13.00 6.70
C LYS A 57 -16.70 13.66 8.07
N GLY A 58 -17.80 14.17 8.62
CA GLY A 58 -17.71 15.06 9.78
C GLY A 58 -17.00 16.36 9.42
N ASN A 59 -15.93 16.68 10.13
CA ASN A 59 -15.05 17.84 9.86
C ASN A 59 -13.79 17.45 9.07
N VAL A 60 -13.71 16.20 8.60
CA VAL A 60 -12.52 15.67 7.95
C VAL A 60 -12.76 15.52 6.46
N LYS A 61 -11.85 16.09 5.66
CA LYS A 61 -11.85 15.88 4.20
C LYS A 61 -11.21 14.54 3.90
N THR A 62 -11.93 13.69 3.16
CA THR A 62 -11.46 12.39 2.71
C THR A 62 -11.31 12.36 1.20
N TYR A 63 -10.39 11.58 0.72
CA TYR A 63 -10.10 11.38 -0.70
C TYR A 63 -10.41 9.94 -1.09
N ILE A 64 -10.86 9.77 -2.32
CA ILE A 64 -11.17 8.45 -2.89
C ILE A 64 -10.27 8.26 -4.10
N CYS A 65 -9.51 7.15 -4.10
CA CYS A 65 -8.55 6.84 -5.15
C CYS A 65 -8.66 5.41 -5.62
N LYS A 66 -8.33 5.20 -6.91
CA LYS A 66 -7.82 3.92 -7.41
C LYS A 66 -6.30 3.95 -7.33
N ALA A 67 -5.67 2.80 -7.26
CA ALA A 67 -4.21 2.73 -7.17
C ALA A 67 -3.63 1.58 -7.99
N LEU A 68 -2.41 1.79 -8.46
CA LEU A 68 -1.59 0.75 -9.04
C LEU A 68 -0.24 0.75 -8.33
N PHE A 69 0.14 -0.41 -7.81
CA PHE A 69 1.45 -0.63 -7.20
C PHE A 69 2.23 -1.65 -8.02
N SER A 70 3.52 -1.41 -8.24
CA SER A 70 4.37 -2.28 -9.04
C SER A 70 5.82 -2.21 -8.56
N ASN A 71 6.56 -3.32 -8.69
CA ASN A 71 8.02 -3.33 -8.53
C ASN A 71 8.78 -2.98 -9.83
N GLY A 72 8.05 -2.53 -10.86
CA GLY A 72 8.62 -2.31 -12.19
C GLY A 72 8.75 -3.57 -13.04
N GLY A 73 8.48 -4.73 -12.46
CA GLY A 73 8.52 -6.05 -13.12
C GLY A 73 7.18 -6.76 -13.07
N GLU A 74 7.21 -7.99 -12.59
CA GLU A 74 6.03 -8.88 -12.59
C GLU A 74 5.03 -8.61 -11.50
N LEU A 75 5.46 -8.03 -10.38
CA LEU A 75 4.56 -7.72 -9.27
C LEU A 75 3.77 -6.45 -9.58
N ARG A 76 2.50 -6.61 -9.85
CA ARG A 76 1.57 -5.52 -10.15
C ARG A 76 0.26 -5.75 -9.44
N TYR A 77 -0.18 -4.77 -8.68
CA TYR A 77 -1.43 -4.82 -7.93
C TYR A 77 -2.27 -3.60 -8.25
N PHE A 78 -3.47 -3.85 -8.76
CA PHE A 78 -4.45 -2.81 -9.01
C PHE A 78 -5.49 -2.82 -7.89
N ASP A 79 -5.69 -1.68 -7.27
CA ASP A 79 -6.71 -1.47 -6.24
C ASP A 79 -7.85 -0.62 -6.78
N LYS A 80 -9.07 -1.14 -6.65
CA LYS A 80 -10.27 -0.50 -7.20
C LYS A 80 -10.74 0.70 -6.40
N GLY A 81 -10.32 0.85 -5.15
CA GLY A 81 -10.74 1.99 -4.36
C GLY A 81 -10.27 1.95 -2.92
N VAL A 82 -9.69 3.05 -2.51
CA VAL A 82 -9.35 3.35 -1.13
C VAL A 82 -9.93 4.70 -0.76
N GLN A 83 -10.37 4.82 0.47
CA GLN A 83 -10.78 6.08 1.06
C GLN A 83 -9.86 6.40 2.25
N PHE A 84 -9.32 7.60 2.26
CA PHE A 84 -8.41 8.04 3.31
C PHE A 84 -8.55 9.54 3.55
N TYR A 85 -8.11 10.00 4.72
CA TYR A 85 -7.93 11.41 5.01
C TYR A 85 -6.45 11.77 4.94
N TYR A 86 -6.19 13.01 4.58
CA TYR A 86 -4.85 13.61 4.59
C TYR A 86 -4.98 15.10 4.90
N SER A 87 -4.11 15.59 5.77
CA SER A 87 -4.03 17.01 6.10
C SER A 87 -2.61 17.52 5.85
N PRO A 88 -2.43 18.71 5.25
CA PRO A 88 -1.12 19.31 5.08
C PRO A 88 -0.35 19.39 6.40
N GLY A 89 0.91 19.01 6.39
CA GLY A 89 1.77 18.98 7.58
C GLY A 89 1.64 17.75 8.44
N SER A 90 0.76 16.80 8.10
CA SER A 90 0.69 15.49 8.76
C SER A 90 1.91 14.67 8.42
N SER A 91 2.44 13.92 9.40
CA SER A 91 3.47 12.92 9.15
C SER A 91 2.83 11.56 8.91
N LEU A 92 3.26 10.87 7.86
CA LEU A 92 2.90 9.49 7.60
C LEU A 92 3.89 8.58 8.31
N TYR A 93 3.41 7.64 9.11
CA TYR A 93 4.22 6.59 9.71
C TYR A 93 3.44 5.30 9.79
N PHE A 94 4.13 4.17 9.79
CA PHE A 94 3.52 2.86 9.91
C PHE A 94 3.59 2.36 11.35
N ASP A 95 2.45 1.94 11.86
CA ASP A 95 2.31 1.36 13.19
C ASP A 95 1.54 0.04 13.07
N LEU A 96 2.08 -1.04 13.67
CA LEU A 96 1.44 -2.35 13.65
C LEU A 96 0.17 -2.41 14.50
N VAL A 97 -0.02 -1.48 15.42
CA VAL A 97 -1.14 -1.48 16.37
C VAL A 97 -2.22 -0.47 15.96
N LEU A 98 -1.81 0.74 15.59
CA LEU A 98 -2.73 1.81 15.23
C LEU A 98 -3.02 1.78 13.73
N PHE A 99 -4.31 1.76 13.40
CA PHE A 99 -4.74 1.82 12.00
C PHE A 99 -4.98 3.27 11.58
N GLU A 100 -4.26 3.70 10.54
CA GLU A 100 -4.55 4.91 9.78
C GLU A 100 -4.81 4.54 8.33
N PRO A 101 -5.88 5.07 7.70
CA PRO A 101 -6.31 4.56 6.39
C PRO A 101 -5.25 4.70 5.30
N LEU A 102 -4.53 5.82 5.22
CA LEU A 102 -3.52 6.01 4.17
C LEU A 102 -2.25 5.21 4.45
N SER A 103 -1.65 5.36 5.62
CA SER A 103 -0.40 4.65 5.95
C SER A 103 -0.59 3.13 5.97
N ALA A 104 -1.72 2.66 6.46
CA ALA A 104 -2.07 1.24 6.41
C ALA A 104 -2.21 0.72 4.97
N PHE A 105 -2.85 1.48 4.10
CA PHE A 105 -2.99 1.15 2.68
C PHE A 105 -1.63 1.06 1.97
N LEU A 106 -0.78 2.04 2.18
CA LEU A 106 0.57 2.07 1.62
C LEU A 106 1.43 0.91 2.15
N ALA A 107 1.35 0.63 3.45
CA ALA A 107 2.06 -0.47 4.10
C ALA A 107 1.57 -1.84 3.63
N PHE A 108 0.28 -2.00 3.39
CA PHE A 108 -0.29 -3.25 2.87
C PHE A 108 0.38 -3.64 1.54
N TYR A 109 0.43 -2.73 0.59
CA TYR A 109 1.03 -3.02 -0.71
C TYR A 109 2.55 -3.13 -0.66
N ALA A 110 3.22 -2.38 0.23
CA ALA A 110 4.64 -2.57 0.49
C ALA A 110 4.95 -4.01 0.93
N HIS A 111 4.15 -4.55 1.84
CA HIS A 111 4.34 -5.93 2.32
C HIS A 111 3.98 -6.99 1.27
N LEU A 112 3.00 -6.73 0.41
CA LEU A 112 2.72 -7.64 -0.72
C LEU A 112 3.89 -7.70 -1.71
N ILE A 113 4.45 -6.56 -2.05
CA ILE A 113 5.60 -6.48 -2.97
C ILE A 113 6.84 -7.09 -2.31
N LEU A 114 7.12 -6.72 -1.07
CA LEU A 114 8.24 -7.27 -0.31
C LEU A 114 8.14 -8.80 -0.20
N GLY A 115 6.98 -9.31 0.18
CA GLY A 115 6.75 -10.75 0.26
C GLY A 115 6.99 -11.47 -1.06
N GLY A 116 6.52 -10.90 -2.16
CA GLY A 116 6.74 -11.43 -3.50
C GLY A 116 8.21 -11.42 -3.92
N GLU A 117 8.94 -10.38 -3.59
CA GLU A 117 10.38 -10.28 -3.86
C GLU A 117 11.17 -11.28 -3.01
N ILE A 118 10.90 -11.39 -1.72
CA ILE A 118 11.60 -12.33 -0.84
C ILE A 118 11.34 -13.79 -1.28
N ASP A 119 10.14 -14.10 -1.76
CA ASP A 119 9.82 -15.43 -2.31
C ASP A 119 10.69 -15.80 -3.53
N THR A 120 11.34 -14.84 -4.19
CA THR A 120 12.29 -15.11 -5.29
C THR A 120 13.67 -15.52 -4.78
N TYR A 121 14.02 -15.17 -3.55
CA TYR A 121 15.32 -15.48 -2.95
C TYR A 121 15.28 -16.67 -2.02
N ASP A 122 14.23 -16.75 -1.19
CA ASP A 122 14.08 -17.78 -0.17
C ASP A 122 12.76 -18.51 -0.31
N PHE A 123 12.78 -19.82 -0.17
CA PHE A 123 11.57 -20.63 -0.24
C PHE A 123 10.56 -20.21 0.82
N ARG A 124 9.44 -19.64 0.37
CA ARG A 124 8.39 -19.07 1.22
C ARG A 124 8.90 -18.00 2.19
N GLY A 125 9.97 -17.31 1.81
CA GLY A 125 10.57 -16.27 2.65
C GLY A 125 9.65 -15.07 2.88
N GLY A 126 8.70 -14.83 1.98
CA GLY A 126 7.72 -13.74 2.11
C GLY A 126 6.60 -13.95 3.12
N THR A 127 6.56 -15.09 3.83
CA THR A 127 5.46 -15.44 4.74
C THR A 127 5.19 -14.38 5.80
N THR A 128 6.22 -13.88 6.47
CA THR A 128 6.07 -12.83 7.49
C THR A 128 5.48 -11.55 6.90
N ALA A 129 5.92 -11.15 5.71
CA ALA A 129 5.38 -9.96 5.04
C ALA A 129 3.89 -10.13 4.72
N TYR A 130 3.47 -11.29 4.25
CA TYR A 130 2.06 -11.57 3.98
C TYR A 130 1.22 -11.62 5.26
N GLU A 131 1.75 -12.15 6.35
CA GLU A 131 1.07 -12.14 7.65
C GLU A 131 0.82 -10.71 8.14
N ILE A 132 1.81 -9.82 8.01
CA ILE A 132 1.65 -8.41 8.35
C ILE A 132 0.60 -7.75 7.46
N ALA A 133 0.65 -7.99 6.16
CA ALA A 133 -0.33 -7.46 5.21
C ALA A 133 -1.75 -7.94 5.58
N ARG A 134 -1.91 -9.20 5.95
CA ARG A 134 -3.18 -9.75 6.40
C ARG A 134 -3.69 -9.06 7.66
N ASP A 135 -2.86 -8.88 8.66
CA ASP A 135 -3.23 -8.18 9.90
C ASP A 135 -3.67 -6.74 9.63
N ILE A 136 -2.96 -6.01 8.75
CA ILE A 136 -3.35 -4.68 8.32
C ILE A 136 -4.76 -4.71 7.70
N SER A 137 -5.01 -5.66 6.81
CA SER A 137 -6.28 -5.75 6.09
C SER A 137 -7.46 -6.07 7.01
N LEU A 138 -7.25 -6.91 8.03
CA LEU A 138 -8.26 -7.20 9.05
C LEU A 138 -8.61 -5.97 9.88
N ARG A 139 -7.62 -5.17 10.25
CA ARG A 139 -7.85 -3.91 10.97
C ARG A 139 -8.59 -2.90 10.10
N GLY A 140 -8.25 -2.81 8.83
CA GLY A 140 -8.94 -1.97 7.87
C GLY A 140 -10.41 -2.33 7.73
N ALA A 141 -10.73 -3.63 7.64
CA ALA A 141 -12.09 -4.12 7.54
C ALA A 141 -12.93 -3.82 8.78
N SER A 142 -12.30 -3.66 9.95
CA SER A 142 -12.96 -3.33 11.21
C SER A 142 -12.99 -1.82 11.51
N SER A 143 -12.41 -1.00 10.64
CA SER A 143 -12.29 0.45 10.85
C SER A 143 -13.47 1.21 10.26
N ASP A 144 -13.50 2.54 10.50
CA ASP A 144 -14.45 3.45 9.86
C ASP A 144 -14.16 3.67 8.36
N TYR A 145 -13.03 3.18 7.87
CA TYR A 145 -12.58 3.27 6.47
C TYR A 145 -12.52 1.89 5.83
N GLN A 146 -13.62 1.16 5.85
CA GLN A 146 -13.72 -0.25 5.45
C GLN A 146 -13.58 -0.48 3.94
N LYS A 147 -13.79 0.56 3.13
CA LYS A 147 -13.85 0.42 1.66
C LYS A 147 -12.61 -0.27 1.09
N GLY A 148 -12.84 -1.37 0.38
CA GLY A 148 -11.82 -2.15 -0.31
C GLY A 148 -11.05 -3.15 0.55
N TRP A 149 -11.16 -3.10 1.89
CA TRP A 149 -10.38 -3.99 2.75
C TRP A 149 -10.80 -5.45 2.68
N GLY A 150 -12.08 -5.74 2.43
CA GLY A 150 -12.52 -7.12 2.17
C GLY A 150 -11.83 -7.73 0.96
N SER A 151 -11.71 -6.98 -0.13
CA SER A 151 -10.99 -7.41 -1.33
C SER A 151 -9.49 -7.58 -1.08
N ARG A 152 -8.89 -6.74 -0.23
CA ARG A 152 -7.47 -6.85 0.14
C ARG A 152 -7.20 -8.07 1.01
N ILE A 153 -8.12 -8.44 1.91
CA ILE A 153 -8.04 -9.71 2.66
C ILE A 153 -8.01 -10.88 1.69
N SER A 154 -8.93 -10.92 0.73
CA SER A 154 -8.97 -11.99 -0.28
C SER A 154 -7.70 -12.03 -1.11
N LEU A 155 -7.17 -10.88 -1.49
CA LEU A 155 -5.93 -10.79 -2.28
C LEU A 155 -4.74 -11.39 -1.53
N VAL A 156 -4.50 -10.99 -0.29
CA VAL A 156 -3.36 -11.49 0.48
C VAL A 156 -3.52 -12.97 0.81
N ASP A 157 -4.74 -13.43 1.10
CA ASP A 157 -5.00 -14.84 1.36
C ASP A 157 -4.75 -15.69 0.11
N ASP A 158 -5.20 -15.26 -1.06
CA ASP A 158 -4.97 -15.97 -2.32
C ASP A 158 -3.48 -16.08 -2.64
N ILE A 159 -2.72 -15.01 -2.47
CA ILE A 159 -1.27 -15.01 -2.72
C ILE A 159 -0.53 -15.89 -1.72
N SER A 160 -0.78 -15.72 -0.44
CA SER A 160 -0.04 -16.41 0.62
C SER A 160 -0.28 -17.92 0.64
N LYS A 161 -1.49 -18.35 0.24
CA LYS A 161 -1.89 -19.75 0.18
C LYS A 161 -1.54 -20.43 -1.15
N ASN A 162 -1.18 -19.66 -2.18
CA ASN A 162 -0.83 -20.22 -3.48
C ASN A 162 0.60 -20.76 -3.49
N SER A 163 0.78 -22.00 -3.04
CA SER A 163 2.09 -22.64 -2.95
C SER A 163 2.74 -22.81 -4.32
N GLY A 164 1.95 -23.04 -5.37
CA GLY A 164 2.45 -23.15 -6.74
C GLY A 164 3.07 -21.85 -7.24
N LEU A 165 2.39 -20.73 -7.05
CA LEU A 165 2.91 -19.42 -7.42
C LEU A 165 4.19 -19.08 -6.64
N ARG A 166 4.19 -19.32 -5.33
CA ARG A 166 5.33 -19.01 -4.47
C ARG A 166 6.55 -19.87 -4.79
N SER A 167 6.33 -21.14 -5.10
CA SER A 167 7.41 -22.05 -5.54
C SER A 167 7.93 -21.67 -6.92
N ALA A 168 7.05 -21.27 -7.85
CA ALA A 168 7.44 -20.83 -9.18
C ALA A 168 8.34 -19.58 -9.14
N ARG A 169 8.08 -18.65 -8.26
CA ARG A 169 8.92 -17.45 -8.09
C ARG A 169 10.36 -17.82 -7.76
N LEU A 170 10.57 -18.75 -6.84
CA LEU A 170 11.91 -19.20 -6.47
C LEU A 170 12.62 -19.92 -7.63
N SER A 171 11.87 -20.70 -8.43
CA SER A 171 12.45 -21.46 -9.54
C SER A 171 12.77 -20.63 -10.77
N TYR A 172 12.13 -19.48 -10.92
CA TYR A 172 12.24 -18.64 -12.13
C TYR A 172 13.39 -17.65 -12.03
N TYR A 173 13.84 -17.32 -10.83
CA TYR A 173 14.90 -16.38 -10.54
C TYR A 173 16.09 -17.07 -9.85
#